data_d80649cd09d8c81a5e88a434be886523
#
_entry.id   d80649cd09d8c81a5e88a434be886523
#
_cell.length_a   1.000
_cell.length_b   1.000
_cell.length_c   1.000
_cell.angle_alpha   90.00
_cell.angle_beta   90.00
_cell.angle_gamma   90.00
#
_symmetry.space_group_name_H-M   'P 1'
#
loop_
_entity.id
_entity.type
_entity.pdbx_description
1 polymer ?
#
loop_
_entity_poly.entity_id
_entity_poly.type
_entity_poly.pdbx_seq_one_letter_code
_entity_poly.pdbx_strand_id
1 'polypeptide(L)'
;DIKAMEDESIICGYHTMIDWDKVGEEMVTAMIEVKVTPQREAGFDQIADRVRNFDEVHSVYLIAGAYDFMVVIQGKTLREISHFVSEKLAIIEDVIATSTNFVLKKYKDHGVIFQTPSQDERLVIAP
;
A
#
# COMPACT_ATOMS: atom_id res chain seq x y z
N ASP A 1 -13.30 -25.75 -7.44
CA ASP A 1 -12.00 -26.13 -6.91
C ASP A 1 -10.97 -25.02 -7.13
N ILE A 2 -9.81 -25.15 -6.52
CA ILE A 2 -8.80 -24.10 -6.52
C ILE A 2 -8.28 -23.82 -7.93
N LYS A 3 -8.01 -24.88 -8.68
CA LYS A 3 -7.47 -24.70 -10.04
C LYS A 3 -8.45 -23.98 -10.95
N ALA A 4 -9.73 -24.32 -10.87
CA ALA A 4 -10.74 -23.64 -11.67
C ALA A 4 -10.83 -22.16 -11.32
N MET A 5 -10.71 -21.82 -10.03
CA MET A 5 -10.73 -20.44 -9.59
C MET A 5 -9.51 -19.67 -10.06
N GLU A 6 -8.35 -20.32 -10.12
CA GLU A 6 -7.15 -19.69 -10.67
C GLU A 6 -7.28 -19.45 -12.18
N ASP A 7 -7.81 -20.43 -12.91
CA ASP A 7 -7.98 -20.32 -14.36
C ASP A 7 -8.96 -19.20 -14.72
N GLU A 8 -9.99 -18.99 -13.90
CA GLU A 8 -10.98 -17.93 -14.12
C GLU A 8 -10.59 -16.61 -13.47
N SER A 9 -9.38 -16.51 -12.90
CA SER A 9 -8.89 -15.32 -12.22
C SER A 9 -9.72 -14.96 -10.99
N ILE A 10 -10.44 -15.90 -10.42
CA ILE A 10 -11.11 -15.70 -9.14
C ILE A 10 -10.05 -15.67 -8.03
N ILE A 11 -9.09 -16.60 -8.10
CA ILE A 11 -7.89 -16.54 -7.27
C ILE A 11 -6.80 -15.91 -8.11
N CYS A 12 -6.48 -14.66 -7.81
CA CYS A 12 -5.51 -13.87 -8.58
C CYS A 12 -4.07 -14.07 -8.12
N GLY A 13 -3.89 -14.57 -6.91
CA GLY A 13 -2.56 -14.77 -6.37
C GLY A 13 -2.60 -15.28 -4.94
N TYR A 14 -1.41 -15.52 -4.40
CA TYR A 14 -1.23 -15.99 -3.03
C TYR A 14 -0.27 -15.05 -2.32
N HIS A 15 -0.50 -14.86 -1.02
CA HIS A 15 0.30 -13.93 -0.25
C HIS A 15 0.49 -14.43 1.18
N THR A 16 1.72 -14.33 1.67
CA THR A 16 2.06 -14.68 3.05
C THR A 16 2.08 -13.41 3.90
N MET A 17 1.36 -13.44 5.01
CA MET A 17 1.34 -12.31 5.94
C MET A 17 2.50 -12.45 6.92
N ILE A 18 3.39 -11.47 6.93
CA ILE A 18 4.59 -11.48 7.77
C ILE A 18 4.55 -10.29 8.73
N ASP A 19 4.77 -10.56 10.01
CA ASP A 19 4.97 -9.50 10.99
C ASP A 19 6.45 -9.13 10.99
N TRP A 20 6.77 -8.07 10.26
CA TRP A 20 8.15 -7.63 10.06
C TRP A 20 8.82 -7.17 11.35
N ASP A 21 8.03 -6.67 12.30
CA ASP A 21 8.57 -6.27 13.59
C ASP A 21 9.17 -7.46 14.35
N LYS A 22 8.53 -8.62 14.23
CA LYS A 22 9.01 -9.83 14.89
C LYS A 22 10.21 -10.46 14.19
N VAL A 23 10.32 -10.25 12.89
CA VAL A 23 11.43 -10.76 12.10
C VAL A 23 12.68 -9.92 12.34
N GLY A 24 12.50 -8.66 12.74
CA GLY A 24 13.62 -7.77 12.98
C GLY A 24 14.12 -7.03 11.76
N GLU A 25 13.45 -7.18 10.64
CA GLU A 25 13.78 -6.44 9.43
C GLU A 25 12.95 -5.17 9.35
N GLU A 26 13.58 -4.10 8.87
CA GLU A 26 12.87 -2.85 8.65
C GLU A 26 12.08 -2.92 7.35
N MET A 27 10.79 -2.64 7.46
CA MET A 27 9.91 -2.54 6.32
C MET A 27 8.97 -1.37 6.56
N VAL A 28 9.03 -0.40 5.69
CA VAL A 28 8.21 0.79 5.79
C VAL A 28 7.09 0.69 4.77
N THR A 29 5.85 0.87 5.23
CA THR A 29 4.69 0.90 4.37
C THR A 29 4.16 2.32 4.34
N ALA A 30 3.83 2.79 3.14
CA ALA A 30 3.23 4.10 2.97
C ALA A 30 1.93 3.96 2.20
N MET A 31 0.94 4.75 2.62
CA MET A 31 -0.33 4.89 1.92
C MET A 31 -0.35 6.26 1.29
N ILE A 32 -0.30 6.31 -0.02
CA ILE A 32 -0.19 7.55 -0.77
C ILE A 32 -1.52 7.85 -1.44
N GLU A 33 -2.11 8.98 -1.08
CA GLU A 33 -3.31 9.46 -1.73
C GLU A 33 -2.89 10.29 -2.94
N VAL A 34 -3.49 10.00 -4.09
CA VAL A 34 -3.15 10.64 -5.34
C VAL A 34 -4.38 11.32 -5.92
N LYS A 35 -4.26 12.60 -6.22
CA LYS A 35 -5.30 13.35 -6.89
C LYS A 35 -4.89 13.59 -8.32
N VAL A 36 -5.80 13.30 -9.24
CA VAL A 36 -5.51 13.44 -10.67
C VAL A 36 -6.48 14.39 -11.33
N THR A 37 -6.06 14.93 -12.47
CA THR A 37 -6.91 15.75 -13.30
C THR A 37 -8.04 14.88 -13.86
N PRO A 38 -9.29 15.31 -13.75
CA PRO A 38 -10.41 14.55 -14.33
C PRO A 38 -10.18 14.35 -15.82
N GLN A 39 -10.19 13.10 -16.24
CA GLN A 39 -10.00 12.73 -17.63
C GLN A 39 -11.29 12.19 -18.20
N ARG A 40 -11.40 12.26 -19.51
CA ARG A 40 -12.52 11.67 -20.19
C ARG A 40 -12.36 10.16 -20.23
N GLU A 41 -13.44 9.46 -20.06
CA GLU A 41 -13.51 7.99 -20.25
C GLU A 41 -12.36 7.24 -19.57
N ALA A 42 -11.43 6.70 -20.30
CA ALA A 42 -10.42 5.80 -19.79
C ALA A 42 -9.27 6.45 -19.00
N GLY A 43 -9.39 7.72 -18.61
CA GLY A 43 -8.31 8.43 -17.94
C GLY A 43 -7.84 7.78 -16.65
N PHE A 44 -8.76 7.36 -15.79
CA PHE A 44 -8.41 6.69 -14.54
C PHE A 44 -7.74 5.35 -14.79
N ASP A 45 -8.25 4.61 -15.77
CA ASP A 45 -7.69 3.29 -16.10
C ASP A 45 -6.25 3.39 -16.61
N GLN A 46 -5.96 4.41 -17.40
CA GLN A 46 -4.60 4.63 -17.91
C GLN A 46 -3.61 4.94 -16.79
N ILE A 47 -4.01 5.80 -15.86
CA ILE A 47 -3.17 6.15 -14.72
C ILE A 47 -2.97 4.94 -13.83
N ALA A 48 -4.05 4.21 -13.54
CA ALA A 48 -3.98 3.01 -12.72
C ALA A 48 -3.07 1.96 -13.37
N ASP A 49 -3.16 1.79 -14.68
CA ASP A 49 -2.33 0.84 -15.40
C ASP A 49 -0.86 1.20 -15.29
N ARG A 50 -0.54 2.49 -15.37
CA ARG A 50 0.83 2.95 -15.24
C ARG A 50 1.35 2.75 -13.83
N VAL A 51 0.54 3.09 -12.81
CA VAL A 51 0.94 3.00 -11.41
C VAL A 51 1.11 1.55 -10.95
N ARG A 52 0.19 0.68 -11.34
CA ARG A 52 0.23 -0.72 -10.90
C ARG A 52 1.44 -1.49 -11.46
N ASN A 53 2.08 -0.96 -12.48
CA ASN A 53 3.23 -1.61 -13.08
C ASN A 53 4.57 -1.21 -12.47
N PHE A 54 4.58 -0.29 -11.50
CA PHE A 54 5.79 0.00 -10.73
C PHE A 54 6.05 -1.14 -9.75
N ASP A 55 7.28 -1.61 -9.70
CA ASP A 55 7.64 -2.73 -8.80
C ASP A 55 7.45 -2.39 -7.34
N GLU A 56 7.62 -1.14 -6.96
CA GLU A 56 7.48 -0.69 -5.58
C GLU A 56 6.04 -0.70 -5.10
N VAL A 57 5.09 -0.72 -6.01
CA VAL A 57 3.67 -0.62 -5.67
C VAL A 57 3.13 -1.96 -5.21
N HIS A 58 2.61 -1.97 -4.00
CA HIS A 58 1.99 -3.13 -3.39
C HIS A 58 0.51 -3.22 -3.75
N SER A 59 -0.20 -2.09 -3.75
CA SER A 59 -1.64 -2.06 -4.02
C SER A 59 -2.04 -0.72 -4.62
N VAL A 60 -3.05 -0.75 -5.47
CA VAL A 60 -3.63 0.46 -6.07
C VAL A 60 -5.15 0.33 -6.02
N TYR A 61 -5.80 1.35 -5.49
CA TYR A 61 -7.26 1.41 -5.41
C TYR A 61 -7.77 2.73 -5.98
N LEU A 62 -8.87 2.64 -6.71
CA LEU A 62 -9.63 3.84 -7.05
C LEU A 62 -10.61 4.07 -5.90
N ILE A 63 -10.59 5.25 -5.32
CA ILE A 63 -11.39 5.55 -4.14
C ILE A 63 -12.38 6.69 -4.41
N ALA A 64 -13.45 6.70 -3.66
CA ALA A 64 -14.42 7.78 -3.68
C ALA A 64 -14.16 8.66 -2.46
N GLY A 65 -13.54 9.82 -2.66
CA GLY A 65 -13.17 10.72 -1.58
C GLY A 65 -12.51 11.97 -2.12
N ALA A 66 -11.76 12.64 -1.26
CA ALA A 66 -11.06 13.87 -1.65
C ALA A 66 -9.96 13.61 -2.67
N TYR A 67 -9.38 12.43 -2.64
CA TYR A 67 -8.37 11.97 -3.60
C TYR A 67 -8.96 10.85 -4.44
N ASP A 68 -8.33 10.56 -5.56
CA ASP A 68 -8.86 9.61 -6.54
C ASP A 68 -8.28 8.22 -6.40
N PHE A 69 -7.00 8.13 -6.03
CA PHE A 69 -6.32 6.84 -5.87
C PHE A 69 -5.68 6.72 -4.51
N MET A 70 -5.67 5.50 -4.01
CA MET A 70 -4.87 5.12 -2.86
C MET A 70 -3.82 4.13 -3.34
N VAL A 71 -2.55 4.48 -3.21
CA VAL A 71 -1.43 3.64 -3.61
C VAL A 71 -0.68 3.21 -2.36
N VAL A 72 -0.52 1.91 -2.20
CA VAL A 72 0.22 1.35 -1.08
C VAL A 72 1.57 0.87 -1.59
N ILE A 73 2.64 1.39 -1.02
CA ILE A 73 3.99 0.98 -1.37
C ILE A 73 4.76 0.52 -0.13
N GLN A 74 5.75 -0.31 -0.36
CA GLN A 74 6.62 -0.79 0.69
C GLN A 74 8.07 -0.55 0.29
N GLY A 75 8.88 -0.20 1.27
CA GLY A 75 10.30 0.04 1.06
C GLY A 75 11.04 -0.18 2.36
N LYS A 76 12.36 -0.09 2.31
CA LYS A 76 13.20 -0.31 3.49
C LYS A 76 13.37 0.94 4.33
N THR A 77 13.27 2.11 3.71
CA THR A 77 13.47 3.39 4.39
C THR A 77 12.45 4.42 3.95
N LEU A 78 12.25 5.44 4.77
CA LEU A 78 11.41 6.58 4.43
C LEU A 78 11.96 7.30 3.19
N ARG A 79 13.27 7.38 3.07
CA ARG A 79 13.92 8.03 1.94
C ARG A 79 13.58 7.32 0.63
N GLU A 80 13.61 6.01 0.64
CA GLU A 80 13.29 5.20 -0.54
C GLU A 80 11.86 5.47 -1.02
N ILE A 81 10.93 5.53 -0.07
CA ILE A 81 9.54 5.81 -0.39
C ILE A 81 9.36 7.24 -0.90
N SER A 82 9.97 8.21 -0.24
CA SER A 82 9.89 9.61 -0.66
C SER A 82 10.48 9.80 -2.06
N HIS A 83 11.56 9.11 -2.36
CA HIS A 83 12.20 9.13 -3.66
C HIS A 83 11.28 8.58 -4.74
N PHE A 84 10.61 7.46 -4.45
CA PHE A 84 9.63 6.89 -5.36
C PHE A 84 8.51 7.89 -5.68
N VAL A 85 7.97 8.52 -4.65
CA VAL A 85 6.88 9.48 -4.83
C VAL A 85 7.30 10.64 -5.71
N SER A 86 8.45 11.25 -5.41
CA SER A 86 8.89 12.43 -6.16
C SER A 86 9.35 12.11 -7.56
N GLU A 87 9.96 10.96 -7.80
CA GLU A 87 10.55 10.66 -9.10
C GLU A 87 9.68 9.83 -10.02
N LYS A 88 8.77 9.06 -9.48
CA LYS A 88 7.94 8.18 -10.30
C LYS A 88 6.47 8.54 -10.28
N LEU A 89 5.95 8.85 -9.10
CA LEU A 89 4.52 9.08 -8.95
C LEU A 89 4.12 10.52 -9.26
N ALA A 90 4.80 11.47 -8.66
CA ALA A 90 4.45 12.89 -8.81
C ALA A 90 4.72 13.45 -10.20
N ILE A 91 5.58 12.80 -10.99
CA ILE A 91 5.90 13.26 -12.34
C ILE A 91 4.88 12.81 -13.39
N ILE A 92 3.95 11.93 -13.02
CA ILE A 92 2.89 11.53 -13.96
C ILE A 92 2.09 12.77 -14.31
N GLU A 93 1.92 13.02 -15.61
CA GLU A 93 1.38 14.29 -16.11
C GLU A 93 0.04 14.66 -15.48
N ASP A 94 -0.83 13.69 -15.29
CA ASP A 94 -2.18 13.95 -14.79
C ASP A 94 -2.28 14.00 -13.27
N VAL A 95 -1.18 13.75 -12.56
CA VAL A 95 -1.17 13.81 -11.10
C VAL A 95 -1.00 15.27 -10.67
N ILE A 96 -1.99 15.79 -9.92
CA ILE A 96 -1.96 17.18 -9.46
C ILE A 96 -1.58 17.32 -8.00
N ALA A 97 -1.75 16.29 -7.20
CA ALA A 97 -1.36 16.33 -5.78
C ALA A 97 -1.17 14.93 -5.25
N THR A 98 -0.26 14.80 -4.29
CA THR A 98 -0.04 13.55 -3.57
C THR A 98 0.04 13.85 -2.08
N SER A 99 -0.43 12.91 -1.27
CA SER A 99 -0.32 12.98 0.18
C SER A 99 0.22 11.65 0.67
N THR A 100 1.40 11.67 1.27
CA THR A 100 2.07 10.45 1.72
C THR A 100 1.85 10.27 3.21
N ASN A 101 1.31 9.10 3.57
CA ASN A 101 1.04 8.74 4.95
C ASN A 101 1.80 7.47 5.27
N PHE A 102 2.66 7.51 6.28
CA PHE A 102 3.43 6.34 6.66
C PHE A 102 2.69 5.53 7.71
N VAL A 103 2.67 4.22 7.52
CA VAL A 103 2.07 3.32 8.51
C VAL A 103 3.08 3.13 9.62
N LEU A 104 2.70 3.55 10.83
CA LEU A 104 3.58 3.43 11.98
C LEU A 104 3.55 2.04 12.59
N LYS A 105 2.38 1.41 12.58
CA LYS A 105 2.20 0.10 13.20
C LYS A 105 0.94 -0.55 12.63
N LYS A 106 1.03 -1.84 12.39
CA LYS A 106 -0.13 -2.63 11.98
C LYS A 106 -0.65 -3.42 13.18
N TYR A 107 -1.94 -3.28 13.46
CA TYR A 107 -2.59 -4.06 14.50
C TYR A 107 -3.34 -5.25 13.93
N LYS A 108 -3.91 -5.05 12.76
CA LYS A 108 -4.65 -6.09 12.06
C LYS A 108 -4.59 -5.77 10.56
N ASP A 109 -4.38 -6.78 9.75
CA ASP A 109 -4.28 -6.59 8.31
C ASP A 109 -4.83 -7.82 7.59
N HIS A 110 -5.70 -7.62 6.63
CA HIS A 110 -6.35 -8.69 5.87
C HIS A 110 -6.93 -9.79 6.78
N GLY A 111 -7.55 -9.38 7.90
CA GLY A 111 -8.14 -10.30 8.84
C GLY A 111 -7.20 -10.98 9.81
N VAL A 112 -5.89 -10.73 9.67
CA VAL A 112 -4.86 -11.30 10.53
C VAL A 112 -4.48 -10.31 11.62
N ILE A 113 -4.52 -10.75 12.87
CA ILE A 113 -4.17 -9.91 14.03
C ILE A 113 -2.68 -10.04 14.31
N PHE A 114 -2.01 -8.88 14.38
CA PHE A 114 -0.60 -8.82 14.74
C PHE A 114 -0.48 -8.50 16.22
N GLN A 115 0.15 -9.41 16.97
CA GLN A 115 0.39 -9.22 18.40
C GLN A 115 1.80 -8.69 18.62
N THR A 116 1.92 -7.69 19.51
CA THR A 116 3.21 -7.10 19.80
C THR A 116 3.63 -7.43 21.23
N PRO A 117 4.89 -7.85 21.44
CA PRO A 117 5.40 -8.12 22.80
C PRO A 117 5.35 -6.90 23.71
N SER A 118 5.55 -5.71 23.16
CA SER A 118 5.54 -4.48 23.94
C SER A 118 4.18 -4.21 24.58
N GLN A 119 3.12 -4.66 23.97
CA GLN A 119 1.77 -4.49 24.50
C GLN A 119 1.56 -5.37 25.75
N ASP A 120 2.05 -6.59 25.68
CA ASP A 120 2.00 -7.51 26.81
C ASP A 120 2.85 -7.01 27.98
N GLU A 121 4.00 -6.46 27.68
CA GLU A 121 4.87 -5.88 28.70
C GLU A 121 4.18 -4.73 29.42
N ARG A 122 3.45 -3.89 28.72
CA ARG A 122 2.73 -2.78 29.31
C ARG A 122 1.64 -3.26 30.25
N LEU A 123 0.95 -4.33 29.89
CA LEU A 123 -0.08 -4.88 30.74
C LEU A 123 0.48 -5.48 32.01
N VAL A 124 1.67 -6.04 31.95
CA VAL A 124 2.32 -6.67 33.12
C VAL A 124 2.87 -5.64 34.09
N ILE A 125 3.47 -4.58 33.58
CA ILE A 125 4.16 -3.59 34.41
C ILE A 125 3.30 -2.38 34.79
N ALA A 126 2.15 -2.22 34.18
CA ALA A 126 1.24 -1.14 34.53
C ALA A 126 0.74 -1.31 35.96
N PRO A 127 0.86 -0.27 36.81
CA PRO A 127 0.41 -0.36 38.21
C PRO A 127 -1.10 -0.47 38.33
#